data_0baed20ce05260f7052f828fa6f2a42c
#
_entry.id   0baed20ce05260f7052f828fa6f2a42c
#
_cell.length_a   1.000
_cell.length_b   1.000
_cell.length_c   1.000
_cell.angle_alpha   90.00
_cell.angle_beta   90.00
_cell.angle_gamma   90.00
#
_symmetry.space_group_name_H-M   'P 1'
#
loop_
_entity.id
_entity.type
_entity.pdbx_description
1 polymer ?
#
loop_
_entity_poly.entity_id
_entity_poly.type
_entity_poly.pdbx_seq_one_letter_code
_entity_poly.pdbx_strand_id
1 'polypeptide(L)'
;MHNAQYGFTLVQLLAAIAVIGCLTGMAWSGYRNSILDVRQLEARSRLADTLLQASTQSLASGRHAVICPAIDASACTVGSTDWSRGWIAFIDRNGNRQFDPADARFAHVALTGPVHITSSSGRTRIVYQPNGAPPGSNLTFTLCDTRGQSSATTLVMGNSGQWRSSKPNKGTTCPIIH
;
A
#
# COMPACT_ATOMS: atom_id res chain seq x y z
N MET A 1 33.11 -44.35 38.70
CA MET A 1 32.15 -44.19 37.59
C MET A 1 32.84 -43.39 36.51
N HIS A 2 33.28 -44.02 35.41
CA HIS A 2 33.94 -43.31 34.30
C HIS A 2 32.83 -42.84 33.35
N ASN A 3 32.64 -41.53 33.26
CA ASN A 3 31.79 -40.92 32.24
C ASN A 3 32.52 -41.00 30.89
N ALA A 4 32.09 -41.87 30.00
CA ALA A 4 32.52 -41.91 28.64
C ALA A 4 32.11 -40.63 27.93
N GLN A 5 33.07 -39.71 27.64
CA GLN A 5 32.81 -38.54 26.81
C GLN A 5 32.80 -39.01 25.35
N TYR A 6 31.63 -39.03 24.74
CA TYR A 6 31.50 -39.26 23.29
C TYR A 6 31.80 -37.94 22.55
N GLY A 7 32.93 -37.93 21.83
CA GLY A 7 33.28 -36.82 20.95
C GLY A 7 32.46 -36.89 19.63
N PHE A 8 32.04 -35.72 19.11
CA PHE A 8 31.46 -35.65 17.78
C PHE A 8 32.51 -35.95 16.70
N THR A 9 32.14 -36.77 15.73
CA THR A 9 32.98 -37.03 14.57
C THR A 9 32.90 -35.86 13.57
N LEU A 10 33.99 -35.62 12.83
CA LEU A 10 34.06 -34.59 11.79
C LEU A 10 32.94 -34.78 10.74
N VAL A 11 32.61 -36.01 10.41
CA VAL A 11 31.53 -36.35 9.46
C VAL A 11 30.16 -35.94 9.98
N GLN A 12 29.88 -36.09 11.27
CA GLN A 12 28.64 -35.64 11.89
C GLN A 12 28.50 -34.13 11.85
N LEU A 13 29.60 -33.40 12.07
CA LEU A 13 29.60 -31.93 11.97
C LEU A 13 29.33 -31.46 10.52
N LEU A 14 29.97 -32.07 9.54
CA LEU A 14 29.76 -31.77 8.13
C LEU A 14 28.30 -32.04 7.70
N ALA A 15 27.75 -33.17 8.11
CA ALA A 15 26.34 -33.52 7.83
C ALA A 15 25.38 -32.50 8.46
N ALA A 16 25.61 -32.06 9.69
CA ALA A 16 24.78 -31.07 10.36
C ALA A 16 24.81 -29.71 9.64
N ILE A 17 25.99 -29.24 9.23
CA ILE A 17 26.12 -27.97 8.48
C ILE A 17 25.43 -28.07 7.11
N ALA A 18 25.55 -29.21 6.41
CA ALA A 18 24.86 -29.40 5.12
C ALA A 18 23.33 -29.34 5.28
N VAL A 19 22.78 -29.97 6.30
CA VAL A 19 21.32 -29.94 6.59
C VAL A 19 20.88 -28.51 6.91
N ILE A 20 21.61 -27.80 7.78
CA ILE A 20 21.30 -26.40 8.14
C ILE A 20 21.36 -25.51 6.86
N GLY A 21 22.36 -25.68 6.01
CA GLY A 21 22.48 -24.96 4.76
C GLY A 21 21.29 -25.17 3.82
N CYS A 22 20.80 -26.39 3.67
CA CYS A 22 19.62 -26.69 2.88
C CYS A 22 18.35 -26.07 3.47
N LEU A 23 18.13 -26.18 4.78
CA LEU A 23 16.97 -25.62 5.44
C LEU A 23 16.92 -24.09 5.37
N THR A 24 18.05 -23.42 5.58
CA THR A 24 18.12 -21.95 5.48
C THR A 24 17.88 -21.46 4.06
N GLY A 25 18.36 -22.18 3.03
CA GLY A 25 18.10 -21.85 1.63
C GLY A 25 16.62 -21.91 1.26
N MET A 26 15.89 -22.92 1.72
CA MET A 26 14.44 -23.04 1.51
C MET A 26 13.64 -21.98 2.26
N ALA A 27 14.02 -21.69 3.50
CA ALA A 27 13.34 -20.69 4.33
C ALA A 27 13.45 -19.25 3.78
N TRP A 28 14.56 -18.93 3.11
CA TRP A 28 14.84 -17.59 2.61
C TRP A 28 13.82 -17.09 1.58
N SER A 29 13.45 -17.93 0.63
CA SER A 29 12.47 -17.56 -0.42
C SER A 29 11.07 -17.32 0.16
N GLY A 30 10.63 -18.16 1.08
CA GLY A 30 9.36 -18.01 1.79
C GLY A 30 9.32 -16.72 2.62
N TYR A 31 10.38 -16.42 3.33
CA TYR A 31 10.51 -15.21 4.15
C TYR A 31 10.40 -13.92 3.33
N ARG A 32 11.10 -13.84 2.19
CA ARG A 32 11.02 -12.68 1.29
C ARG A 32 9.61 -12.44 0.76
N ASN A 33 8.92 -13.50 0.34
CA ASN A 33 7.55 -13.38 -0.17
C ASN A 33 6.59 -12.91 0.93
N SER A 34 6.73 -13.42 2.15
CA SER A 34 5.90 -13.01 3.30
C SER A 34 6.09 -11.53 3.63
N ILE A 35 7.31 -11.01 3.56
CA ILE A 35 7.57 -9.57 3.77
C ILE A 35 6.85 -8.71 2.71
N LEU A 36 6.89 -9.13 1.44
CA LEU A 36 6.21 -8.39 0.36
C LEU A 36 4.70 -8.40 0.54
N ASP A 37 4.12 -9.52 0.97
CA ASP A 37 2.69 -9.61 1.27
C ASP A 37 2.28 -8.69 2.42
N VAL A 38 3.07 -8.63 3.49
CA VAL A 38 2.84 -7.73 4.63
C VAL A 38 2.92 -6.26 4.18
N ARG A 39 3.90 -5.89 3.36
CA ARG A 39 4.03 -4.52 2.84
C ARG A 39 2.87 -4.12 1.92
N GLN A 40 2.40 -5.02 1.05
CA GLN A 40 1.21 -4.76 0.25
C GLN A 40 -0.04 -4.61 1.13
N LEU A 41 -0.20 -5.46 2.14
CA LEU A 41 -1.30 -5.38 3.09
C LEU A 41 -1.27 -4.05 3.85
N GLU A 42 -0.10 -3.66 4.35
CA GLU A 42 0.08 -2.38 5.06
C GLU A 42 -0.29 -1.18 4.18
N ALA A 43 0.25 -1.11 2.96
CA ALA A 43 -0.04 -0.02 2.04
C ALA A 43 -1.54 0.08 1.70
N ARG A 44 -2.18 -1.07 1.48
CA ARG A 44 -3.62 -1.17 1.23
C ARG A 44 -4.44 -0.73 2.44
N SER A 45 -4.06 -1.17 3.65
CA SER A 45 -4.75 -0.81 4.89
C SER A 45 -4.67 0.70 5.14
N ARG A 46 -3.47 1.28 5.04
CA ARG A 46 -3.26 2.73 5.20
C ARG A 46 -4.09 3.54 4.21
N LEU A 47 -4.20 3.07 2.96
CA LEU A 47 -5.03 3.73 1.95
C LEU A 47 -6.52 3.64 2.32
N ALA A 48 -7.01 2.46 2.66
CA ALA A 48 -8.40 2.24 3.06
C ALA A 48 -8.77 3.07 4.30
N ASP A 49 -7.89 3.13 5.30
CA ASP A 49 -8.07 3.95 6.50
C ASP A 49 -8.17 5.44 6.17
N THR A 50 -7.30 5.94 5.27
CA THR A 50 -7.37 7.35 4.83
C THR A 50 -8.67 7.66 4.09
N LEU A 51 -9.15 6.73 3.26
CA LEU A 51 -10.41 6.88 2.53
C LEU A 51 -11.61 6.91 3.48
N LEU A 52 -11.61 6.08 4.52
CA LEU A 52 -12.64 6.09 5.56
C LEU A 52 -12.58 7.38 6.37
N GLN A 53 -11.39 7.81 6.77
CA GLN A 53 -11.21 9.10 7.47
C GLN A 53 -11.71 10.27 6.63
N ALA A 54 -11.48 10.28 5.31
CA ALA A 54 -11.95 11.35 4.43
C ALA A 54 -13.48 11.43 4.39
N SER A 55 -14.16 10.29 4.35
CA SER A 55 -15.62 10.26 4.43
C SER A 55 -16.14 10.83 5.76
N THR A 56 -15.56 10.41 6.89
CA THR A 56 -15.95 10.91 8.22
C THR A 56 -15.61 12.38 8.42
N GLN A 57 -14.45 12.83 7.97
CA GLN A 57 -14.02 14.22 8.09
C GLN A 57 -14.85 15.15 7.20
N SER A 58 -15.24 14.71 5.99
CA SER A 58 -16.13 15.50 5.13
C SER A 58 -17.51 15.68 5.74
N LEU A 59 -18.08 14.61 6.35
CA LEU A 59 -19.34 14.67 7.10
C LEU A 59 -19.23 15.62 8.29
N ALA A 60 -18.18 15.48 9.11
CA ALA A 60 -18.02 16.27 10.33
C ALA A 60 -17.81 17.77 10.05
N SER A 61 -17.10 18.08 8.95
CA SER A 61 -16.80 19.48 8.59
C SER A 61 -17.86 20.13 7.70
N GLY A 62 -18.74 19.34 7.05
CA GLY A 62 -19.66 19.82 6.03
C GLY A 62 -18.96 20.37 4.78
N ARG A 63 -17.71 19.94 4.53
CA ARG A 63 -16.86 20.40 3.43
C ARG A 63 -16.31 19.22 2.64
N HIS A 64 -15.74 19.50 1.47
CA HIS A 64 -15.06 18.48 0.70
C HIS A 64 -13.80 18.01 1.42
N ALA A 65 -13.59 16.69 1.46
CA ALA A 65 -12.32 16.09 1.83
C ALA A 65 -11.61 15.61 0.56
N VAL A 66 -10.37 16.04 0.38
CA VAL A 66 -9.57 15.73 -0.80
C VAL A 66 -8.39 14.88 -0.40
N ILE A 67 -8.15 13.82 -1.18
CA ILE A 67 -6.97 12.97 -1.07
C ILE A 67 -6.22 13.03 -2.40
N CYS A 68 -4.93 13.23 -2.37
CA CYS A 68 -4.10 13.30 -3.57
C CYS A 68 -2.74 12.64 -3.35
N PRO A 69 -2.10 12.10 -4.40
CA PRO A 69 -0.74 11.62 -4.31
C PRO A 69 0.20 12.78 -3.94
N ALA A 70 1.17 12.50 -3.09
CA ALA A 70 2.12 13.49 -2.61
C ALA A 70 3.49 12.83 -2.36
N ILE A 71 4.56 13.56 -2.62
CA ILE A 71 5.92 13.14 -2.32
C ILE A 71 6.25 13.48 -0.88
N ASP A 72 5.74 14.59 -0.42
CA ASP A 72 5.91 15.13 0.92
C ASP A 72 4.59 15.69 1.47
N ALA A 73 4.65 16.31 2.62
CA ALA A 73 3.48 16.86 3.28
C ALA A 73 3.05 18.25 2.77
N SER A 74 3.74 18.83 1.79
CA SER A 74 3.58 20.23 1.41
C SER A 74 2.60 20.46 0.27
N ALA A 75 2.48 19.52 -0.68
CA ALA A 75 1.65 19.70 -1.87
C ALA A 75 1.20 18.38 -2.50
N CYS A 76 0.08 18.44 -3.23
CA CYS A 76 -0.33 17.35 -4.13
C CYS A 76 0.58 17.30 -5.36
N THR A 77 0.90 16.10 -5.83
CA THR A 77 1.54 15.89 -7.13
C THR A 77 0.50 16.06 -8.23
N VAL A 78 0.63 17.13 -9.00
CA VAL A 78 -0.37 17.51 -10.01
C VAL A 78 -0.41 16.51 -11.15
N GLY A 79 -1.61 16.07 -11.52
CA GLY A 79 -1.84 15.20 -12.69
C GLY A 79 -1.36 13.76 -12.53
N SER A 80 -0.81 13.37 -11.38
CA SER A 80 -0.26 12.04 -11.16
C SER A 80 -1.34 11.03 -10.79
N THR A 81 -1.24 9.84 -11.36
CA THR A 81 -1.95 8.63 -10.92
C THR A 81 -1.04 7.69 -10.12
N ASP A 82 0.19 8.09 -9.88
CA ASP A 82 1.17 7.36 -9.08
C ASP A 82 1.08 7.77 -7.61
N TRP A 83 0.74 6.82 -6.74
CA TRP A 83 0.57 6.96 -5.30
C TRP A 83 1.68 6.24 -4.51
N SER A 84 2.69 5.75 -5.20
CA SER A 84 3.72 4.88 -4.62
C SER A 84 4.56 5.57 -3.55
N ARG A 85 4.71 6.88 -3.62
CA ARG A 85 5.47 7.66 -2.62
C ARG A 85 4.63 8.08 -1.42
N GLY A 86 3.30 7.98 -1.55
CA GLY A 86 2.35 8.33 -0.51
C GLY A 86 1.31 9.35 -0.96
N TRP A 87 0.59 9.89 0.01
CA TRP A 87 -0.50 10.83 -0.22
C TRP A 87 -0.71 11.74 0.99
N ILE A 88 -1.41 12.84 0.73
CA ILE A 88 -1.97 13.70 1.76
C ILE A 88 -3.49 13.71 1.66
N ALA A 89 -4.15 13.97 2.79
CA ALA A 89 -5.59 14.14 2.86
C ALA A 89 -5.93 15.38 3.68
N PHE A 90 -6.84 16.21 3.19
CA PHE A 90 -7.18 17.49 3.80
C PHE A 90 -8.64 17.86 3.58
N ILE A 91 -9.13 18.76 4.43
CA ILE A 91 -10.42 19.44 4.24
C ILE A 91 -10.18 20.68 3.41
N ASP A 92 -10.79 20.69 2.25
CA ASP A 92 -10.74 21.81 1.30
C ASP A 92 -11.67 22.92 1.80
N ARG A 93 -11.09 24.00 2.31
CA ARG A 93 -11.85 25.12 2.90
C ARG A 93 -12.29 26.17 1.90
N ASN A 94 -11.53 26.34 0.81
CA ASN A 94 -11.79 27.34 -0.22
C ASN A 94 -12.43 26.77 -1.49
N GLY A 95 -12.56 25.45 -1.62
CA GLY A 95 -13.24 24.78 -2.74
C GLY A 95 -12.37 24.61 -3.99
N ASN A 96 -11.05 24.88 -3.90
CA ASN A 96 -10.16 24.85 -5.06
C ASN A 96 -9.60 23.44 -5.37
N ARG A 97 -9.82 22.47 -4.48
CA ARG A 97 -9.35 21.07 -4.56
C ARG A 97 -7.83 20.94 -4.69
N GLN A 98 -7.10 21.94 -4.21
CA GLN A 98 -5.64 21.95 -4.11
C GLN A 98 -5.26 22.17 -2.65
N PHE A 99 -4.21 21.52 -2.20
CA PHE A 99 -3.74 21.73 -0.84
C PHE A 99 -3.02 23.05 -0.72
N ASP A 100 -3.46 23.89 0.20
CA ASP A 100 -2.86 25.18 0.52
C ASP A 100 -2.87 25.46 2.06
N PRO A 101 -2.19 26.51 2.52
CA PRO A 101 -2.12 26.81 3.97
C PRO A 101 -3.47 27.09 4.65
N ALA A 102 -4.53 27.41 3.90
CA ALA A 102 -5.87 27.63 4.44
C ALA A 102 -6.58 26.30 4.79
N ASP A 103 -6.15 25.21 4.20
CA ASP A 103 -6.75 23.90 4.36
C ASP A 103 -6.35 23.21 5.66
N ALA A 104 -7.17 22.28 6.11
CA ALA A 104 -6.89 21.48 7.28
C ALA A 104 -6.47 20.07 6.88
N ARG A 105 -5.15 19.81 6.85
CA ARG A 105 -4.64 18.47 6.61
C ARG A 105 -4.92 17.58 7.80
N PHE A 106 -5.51 16.42 7.58
CA PHE A 106 -5.80 15.42 8.60
C PHE A 106 -5.01 14.12 8.44
N ALA A 107 -4.43 13.87 7.25
CA ALA A 107 -3.54 12.73 7.05
C ALA A 107 -2.38 13.08 6.13
N HIS A 108 -1.24 12.47 6.41
CA HIS A 108 -0.06 12.38 5.55
C HIS A 108 0.51 10.98 5.71
N VAL A 109 0.57 10.25 4.61
CA VAL A 109 1.14 8.90 4.55
C VAL A 109 2.31 8.94 3.59
N ALA A 110 3.50 8.68 4.10
CA ALA A 110 4.67 8.40 3.30
C ALA A 110 4.84 6.89 3.19
N LEU A 111 4.99 6.40 1.98
CA LEU A 111 5.30 5.00 1.71
C LEU A 111 6.77 4.85 1.34
N THR A 112 7.40 3.86 1.94
CA THR A 112 8.77 3.45 1.62
C THR A 112 8.78 1.97 1.32
N GLY A 113 9.45 1.58 0.25
CA GLY A 113 9.61 0.17 -0.09
C GLY A 113 9.12 -0.21 -1.48
N PRO A 114 9.11 -1.51 -1.79
CA PRO A 114 8.93 -2.00 -3.15
C PRO A 114 7.45 -2.17 -3.56
N VAL A 115 6.53 -1.37 -3.00
CA VAL A 115 5.11 -1.40 -3.39
C VAL A 115 4.81 -0.20 -4.26
N HIS A 116 4.36 -0.46 -5.48
CA HIS A 116 3.92 0.55 -6.42
C HIS A 116 2.40 0.61 -6.43
N ILE A 117 1.85 1.80 -6.25
CA ILE A 117 0.40 2.03 -6.20
C ILE A 117 0.01 2.97 -7.33
N THR A 118 -0.93 2.53 -8.16
CA THR A 118 -1.50 3.38 -9.21
C THR A 118 -3.01 3.44 -9.08
N SER A 119 -3.59 4.62 -9.31
CA SER A 119 -5.04 4.77 -9.47
C SER A 119 -5.46 4.57 -10.93
N SER A 120 -6.73 4.26 -11.16
CA SER A 120 -7.30 4.21 -12.51
C SER A 120 -7.10 5.53 -13.25
N SER A 121 -7.00 5.45 -14.59
CA SER A 121 -6.75 6.59 -15.47
C SER A 121 -7.68 7.77 -15.16
N GLY A 122 -7.11 8.99 -15.12
CA GLY A 122 -7.83 10.22 -14.81
C GLY A 122 -8.15 10.44 -13.32
N ARG A 123 -7.80 9.49 -12.45
CA ARG A 123 -8.03 9.60 -11.00
C ARG A 123 -6.79 10.12 -10.27
N THR A 124 -6.46 11.37 -10.51
CA THR A 124 -5.30 12.06 -9.92
C THR A 124 -5.56 12.60 -8.51
N ARG A 125 -6.81 12.56 -8.07
CA ARG A 125 -7.27 12.93 -6.72
C ARG A 125 -8.62 12.29 -6.44
N ILE A 126 -8.96 12.18 -5.18
CA ILE A 126 -10.25 11.66 -4.69
C ILE A 126 -10.90 12.77 -3.89
N VAL A 127 -12.15 13.10 -4.20
CA VAL A 127 -12.89 14.18 -3.54
C VAL A 127 -14.17 13.61 -2.94
N TYR A 128 -14.24 13.55 -1.62
CA TYR A 128 -15.47 13.23 -0.90
C TYR A 128 -16.34 14.46 -0.80
N GLN A 129 -17.65 14.25 -0.97
CA GLN A 129 -18.65 15.30 -0.88
C GLN A 129 -18.88 15.69 0.59
N PRO A 130 -19.43 16.91 0.87
CA PRO A 130 -19.73 17.35 2.24
C PRO A 130 -20.67 16.42 3.04
N ASN A 131 -21.44 15.62 2.36
CA ASN A 131 -22.31 14.59 2.95
C ASN A 131 -21.62 13.24 3.16
N GLY A 132 -20.28 13.17 3.07
CA GLY A 132 -19.51 11.94 3.18
C GLY A 132 -19.59 11.01 1.97
N ALA A 133 -20.34 11.39 0.94
CA ALA A 133 -20.47 10.54 -0.24
C ALA A 133 -19.15 10.44 -1.02
N PRO A 134 -18.84 9.26 -1.54
CA PRO A 134 -17.65 9.05 -2.36
C PRO A 134 -17.74 9.83 -3.68
N PRO A 135 -16.64 9.94 -4.43
CA PRO A 135 -16.54 10.73 -5.66
C PRO A 135 -17.37 10.22 -6.85
N GLY A 136 -18.35 9.36 -6.63
CA GLY A 136 -19.44 9.07 -7.57
C GLY A 136 -19.10 8.19 -8.78
N SER A 137 -17.92 7.57 -8.85
CA SER A 137 -17.58 6.65 -9.94
C SER A 137 -16.54 5.63 -9.52
N ASN A 138 -16.54 4.49 -10.20
CA ASN A 138 -15.59 3.42 -9.96
C ASN A 138 -14.14 3.94 -9.90
N LEU A 139 -13.49 3.65 -8.79
CA LEU A 139 -12.08 3.94 -8.57
C LEU A 139 -11.38 2.64 -8.25
N THR A 140 -10.29 2.38 -8.94
CA THR A 140 -9.46 1.21 -8.68
C THR A 140 -8.04 1.67 -8.38
N PHE A 141 -7.51 1.24 -7.26
CA PHE A 141 -6.08 1.25 -6.99
C PHE A 141 -5.50 -0.10 -7.31
N THR A 142 -4.39 -0.11 -8.02
CA THR A 142 -3.61 -1.32 -8.28
C THR A 142 -2.32 -1.23 -7.49
N LEU A 143 -2.06 -2.26 -6.70
CA LEU A 143 -0.85 -2.41 -5.90
C LEU A 143 0.00 -3.52 -6.51
N CYS A 144 1.20 -3.17 -6.93
CA CYS A 144 2.20 -4.06 -7.49
C CYS A 144 3.43 -4.10 -6.59
N ASP A 145 4.16 -5.20 -6.61
CA ASP A 145 5.49 -5.31 -6.00
C ASP A 145 6.49 -5.91 -6.98
N THR A 146 7.71 -6.19 -6.52
CA THR A 146 8.79 -6.74 -7.34
C THR A 146 8.51 -8.13 -7.93
N ARG A 147 7.46 -8.83 -7.49
CA ARG A 147 7.01 -10.11 -8.04
C ARG A 147 6.15 -9.94 -9.30
N GLY A 148 5.78 -8.71 -9.62
CA GLY A 148 5.03 -8.37 -10.82
C GLY A 148 3.54 -8.66 -10.74
N GLN A 149 2.92 -8.86 -11.90
CA GLN A 149 1.46 -8.95 -12.05
C GLN A 149 0.81 -10.12 -11.32
N SER A 150 1.51 -11.23 -11.16
CA SER A 150 0.97 -12.44 -10.49
C SER A 150 0.64 -12.21 -9.01
N SER A 151 1.33 -11.28 -8.36
CA SER A 151 1.16 -10.91 -6.96
C SER A 151 0.44 -9.59 -6.76
N ALA A 152 0.02 -8.94 -7.84
CA ALA A 152 -0.70 -7.68 -7.77
C ALA A 152 -2.06 -7.86 -7.09
N THR A 153 -2.45 -6.82 -6.34
CA THR A 153 -3.77 -6.74 -5.71
C THR A 153 -4.45 -5.44 -6.11
N THR A 154 -5.78 -5.42 -6.08
CA THR A 154 -6.54 -4.20 -6.35
C THR A 154 -7.44 -3.86 -5.18
N LEU A 155 -7.58 -2.56 -4.94
CA LEU A 155 -8.58 -1.99 -4.05
C LEU A 155 -9.59 -1.24 -4.92
N VAL A 156 -10.81 -1.74 -4.98
CA VAL A 156 -11.86 -1.21 -5.86
C VAL A 156 -12.95 -0.57 -5.02
N MET A 157 -13.28 0.66 -5.33
CA MET A 157 -14.46 1.35 -4.81
C MET A 157 -15.60 1.24 -5.81
N GLY A 158 -16.73 0.68 -5.35
CA GLY A 158 -17.95 0.68 -6.11
C GLY A 158 -18.71 2.01 -5.98
N ASN A 159 -19.74 2.19 -6.79
CA ASN A 159 -20.60 3.40 -6.77
C ASN A 159 -21.31 3.60 -5.41
N SER A 160 -21.48 2.54 -4.63
CA SER A 160 -22.02 2.61 -3.25
C SER A 160 -21.02 3.10 -2.21
N GLY A 161 -19.78 3.40 -2.58
CA GLY A 161 -18.73 3.79 -1.65
C GLY A 161 -18.08 2.63 -0.87
N GLN A 162 -18.50 1.40 -1.15
CA GLN A 162 -17.89 0.23 -0.51
C GLN A 162 -16.58 -0.14 -1.17
N TRP A 163 -15.57 -0.38 -0.36
CA TRP A 163 -14.25 -0.83 -0.80
C TRP A 163 -14.16 -2.36 -0.76
N ARG A 164 -13.63 -2.93 -1.82
CA ARG A 164 -13.36 -4.37 -1.89
C ARG A 164 -11.95 -4.61 -2.42
N SER A 165 -11.30 -5.61 -1.87
CA SER A 165 -10.06 -6.13 -2.45
C SER A 165 -10.39 -7.20 -3.48
N SER A 166 -9.71 -7.16 -4.62
CA SER A 166 -9.82 -8.21 -5.64
C SER A 166 -8.47 -8.46 -6.31
N LYS A 167 -8.40 -9.53 -7.09
CA LYS A 167 -7.27 -9.74 -8.00
C LYS A 167 -7.40 -8.80 -9.19
N PRO A 168 -6.29 -8.33 -9.75
CA PRO A 168 -6.32 -7.47 -10.94
C PRO A 168 -6.94 -8.19 -12.15
N ASN A 169 -7.57 -7.43 -13.02
CA ASN A 169 -8.07 -7.95 -14.29
C ASN A 169 -6.92 -8.37 -15.20
N LYS A 170 -7.19 -9.26 -16.18
CA LYS A 170 -6.18 -9.81 -17.12
C LYS A 170 -5.40 -8.76 -17.93
N GLY A 171 -5.83 -7.50 -17.98
CA GLY A 171 -5.16 -6.40 -18.68
C GLY A 171 -4.38 -5.45 -17.79
N THR A 172 -4.27 -5.74 -16.49
CA THR A 172 -3.53 -4.87 -15.56
C THR A 172 -2.04 -5.07 -15.76
N THR A 173 -1.31 -4.01 -16.05
CA THR A 173 0.16 -4.02 -16.15
C THR A 173 0.78 -3.46 -14.89
N CYS A 174 1.71 -4.21 -14.27
CA CYS A 174 2.57 -3.67 -13.23
C CYS A 174 3.80 -3.03 -13.87
N PRO A 175 4.21 -1.84 -13.45
CA PRO A 175 5.49 -1.28 -13.86
C PRO A 175 6.64 -2.16 -13.36
N ILE A 176 7.73 -2.18 -14.12
CA ILE A 176 8.96 -2.87 -13.69
C ILE A 176 9.58 -2.04 -12.57
N ILE A 177 9.59 -2.60 -11.36
CA ILE A 177 10.20 -1.98 -10.18
C ILE A 177 11.63 -2.51 -10.10
N HIS A 178 12.61 -1.63 -10.31
CA HIS A 178 14.04 -1.93 -10.20
C HIS A 178 14.56 -1.69 -8.79
#